data_268bb8e3328297632563a691aa45ff6f
#
_entry.id   268bb8e3328297632563a691aa45ff6f
#
_cell.length_a   1.000
_cell.length_b   1.000
_cell.length_c   1.000
_cell.angle_alpha   90.00
_cell.angle_beta   90.00
_cell.angle_gamma   90.00
#
_symmetry.space_group_name_H-M   'P 1'
#
loop_
_entity.id
_entity.type
_entity.pdbx_description
1 polymer ?
#
loop_
_entity_poly.entity_id
_entity_poly.type
_entity_poly.pdbx_seq_one_letter_code
_entity_poly.pdbx_strand_id
1 'polypeptide(L)'
;MPADISKSIRASLEEQAEGWIDRNQRLPAAIQQLLERQPLPELKALNGELKGDPIRVSELLTEFLASNRGITLALQGPPGTGKSTVTGQVIAQLAKQGQRVAISSNSHAAINNLLKKAKRTCADAGVRGQVVKCSNSKEEAMANAGIAVLKPGQLDESLSLIHI
;
A
#
# COMPACT_ATOMS: atom_id res chain seq x y z
N MET A 1 -15.71 -18.02 14.87
CA MET A 1 -14.95 -18.60 13.73
C MET A 1 -14.37 -17.45 12.94
N PRO A 2 -13.09 -17.45 12.60
CA PRO A 2 -12.56 -16.44 11.67
C PRO A 2 -13.33 -16.57 10.35
N ALA A 3 -13.76 -15.43 9.80
CA ALA A 3 -14.37 -15.40 8.50
C ALA A 3 -13.41 -16.09 7.52
N ASP A 4 -13.94 -17.01 6.73
CA ASP A 4 -13.16 -17.75 5.76
C ASP A 4 -12.72 -16.81 4.64
N ILE A 5 -11.59 -16.16 4.87
CA ILE A 5 -10.96 -15.21 3.94
C ILE A 5 -10.77 -15.85 2.56
N SER A 6 -10.60 -17.19 2.51
CA SER A 6 -10.41 -17.90 1.24
C SER A 6 -11.64 -17.82 0.34
N LYS A 7 -12.83 -17.77 0.89
CA LYS A 7 -14.09 -17.66 0.12
C LYS A 7 -14.23 -16.30 -0.54
N SER A 8 -13.92 -15.22 0.17
CA SER A 8 -14.02 -13.87 -0.41
C SER A 8 -12.94 -13.61 -1.46
N ILE A 9 -11.72 -14.12 -1.25
CA ILE A 9 -10.65 -14.05 -2.24
C ILE A 9 -11.04 -14.85 -3.48
N ARG A 10 -11.55 -16.05 -3.31
CA ARG A 10 -11.98 -16.91 -4.41
C ARG A 10 -13.09 -16.25 -5.22
N ALA A 11 -14.14 -15.76 -4.56
CA ALA A 11 -15.25 -15.07 -5.22
C ALA A 11 -14.77 -13.84 -6.03
N SER A 12 -13.85 -13.05 -5.46
CA SER A 12 -13.27 -11.90 -6.16
C SER A 12 -12.42 -12.31 -7.36
N LEU A 13 -11.66 -13.40 -7.25
CA LEU A 13 -10.89 -13.93 -8.38
C LEU A 13 -11.78 -14.50 -9.49
N GLU A 14 -12.85 -15.19 -9.12
CA GLU A 14 -13.84 -15.73 -10.05
C GLU A 14 -14.53 -14.58 -10.80
N GLU A 15 -14.99 -13.55 -10.10
CA GLU A 15 -15.61 -12.36 -10.71
C GLU A 15 -14.67 -11.65 -11.69
N GLN A 16 -13.40 -11.48 -11.33
CA GLN A 16 -12.39 -10.87 -12.21
C GLN A 16 -12.10 -11.74 -13.43
N ALA A 17 -12.01 -13.06 -13.25
CA ALA A 17 -11.78 -14.00 -14.34
C ALA A 17 -12.97 -14.04 -15.32
N GLU A 18 -14.21 -14.09 -14.83
CA GLU A 18 -15.42 -14.01 -15.65
C GLU A 18 -15.49 -12.69 -16.41
N GLY A 19 -15.20 -11.56 -15.75
CA GLY A 19 -15.14 -10.26 -16.40
C GLY A 19 -14.13 -10.22 -17.54
N TRP A 20 -13.01 -10.88 -17.37
CA TRP A 20 -11.95 -10.95 -18.40
C TRP A 20 -12.33 -11.87 -19.57
N ILE A 21 -12.88 -13.06 -19.27
CA ILE A 21 -13.22 -14.07 -20.26
C ILE A 21 -14.48 -13.69 -21.04
N ASP A 22 -15.56 -13.37 -20.32
CA ASP A 22 -16.88 -13.25 -20.92
C ASP A 22 -17.20 -11.85 -21.44
N ARG A 23 -16.63 -10.81 -20.80
CA ARG A 23 -16.94 -9.41 -21.14
C ARG A 23 -15.80 -8.69 -21.84
N ASN A 24 -14.73 -9.40 -22.14
CA ASN A 24 -13.51 -8.81 -22.73
C ASN A 24 -13.02 -7.56 -21.94
N GLN A 25 -13.25 -7.54 -20.63
CA GLN A 25 -12.79 -6.47 -19.76
C GLN A 25 -11.27 -6.58 -19.64
N ARG A 26 -10.60 -5.45 -19.79
CA ARG A 26 -9.16 -5.41 -19.55
C ARG A 26 -8.88 -5.49 -18.04
N LEU A 27 -7.99 -6.37 -17.67
CA LEU A 27 -7.45 -6.38 -16.31
C LEU A 27 -6.79 -5.02 -16.00
N PRO A 28 -6.85 -4.55 -14.75
CA PRO A 28 -6.05 -3.42 -14.33
C PRO A 28 -4.58 -3.62 -14.74
N ALA A 29 -3.95 -2.58 -15.29
CA ALA A 29 -2.61 -2.68 -15.87
C ALA A 29 -1.58 -3.32 -14.91
N ALA A 30 -1.67 -3.01 -13.61
CA ALA A 30 -0.79 -3.59 -12.59
C ALA A 30 -0.97 -5.11 -12.44
N ILE A 31 -2.21 -5.62 -12.55
CA ILE A 31 -2.50 -7.06 -12.48
C ILE A 31 -2.04 -7.75 -13.75
N GLN A 32 -2.33 -7.16 -14.90
CA GLN A 32 -1.89 -7.68 -16.20
C GLN A 32 -0.36 -7.80 -16.23
N GLN A 33 0.36 -6.76 -15.86
CA GLN A 33 1.82 -6.75 -15.79
C GLN A 33 2.37 -7.90 -14.91
N LEU A 34 1.74 -8.12 -13.75
CA LEU A 34 2.14 -9.20 -12.84
C LEU A 34 1.93 -10.58 -13.46
N LEU A 35 0.78 -10.81 -14.09
CA LEU A 35 0.43 -12.09 -14.70
C LEU A 35 1.29 -12.38 -15.95
N GLU A 36 1.53 -11.38 -16.76
CA GLU A 36 2.34 -11.50 -17.98
C GLU A 36 3.84 -11.51 -17.69
N ARG A 37 4.24 -11.29 -16.41
CA ARG A 37 5.64 -11.22 -15.97
C ARG A 37 6.47 -10.24 -16.82
N GLN A 38 5.84 -9.15 -17.25
CA GLN A 38 6.52 -8.15 -18.06
C GLN A 38 7.62 -7.47 -17.26
N PRO A 39 8.88 -7.52 -17.70
CA PRO A 39 9.94 -6.78 -17.05
C PRO A 39 9.70 -5.28 -17.28
N LEU A 40 9.93 -4.49 -16.23
CA LEU A 40 10.07 -3.05 -16.35
C LEU A 40 11.56 -2.73 -16.60
N PRO A 41 11.96 -2.33 -17.82
CA PRO A 41 13.36 -2.04 -18.13
C PRO A 41 13.97 -1.01 -17.18
N GLU A 42 13.16 -0.03 -16.78
CA GLU A 42 13.53 1.04 -15.86
C GLU A 42 13.88 0.53 -14.45
N LEU A 43 13.28 -0.60 -14.04
CA LEU A 43 13.62 -1.23 -12.75
C LEU A 43 15.04 -1.78 -12.70
N LYS A 44 15.64 -2.15 -13.84
CA LYS A 44 17.02 -2.63 -13.86
C LYS A 44 18.01 -1.50 -13.52
N ALA A 45 17.76 -0.31 -14.03
CA ALA A 45 18.55 0.87 -13.68
C ALA A 45 18.35 1.24 -12.20
N LEU A 46 17.10 1.27 -11.74
CA LEU A 46 16.75 1.58 -10.37
C LEU A 46 17.38 0.60 -9.36
N ASN A 47 17.41 -0.70 -9.65
CA ASN A 47 17.97 -1.72 -8.77
C ASN A 47 19.44 -1.48 -8.40
N GLY A 48 20.23 -0.86 -9.26
CA GLY A 48 21.61 -0.47 -8.98
C GLY A 48 21.71 0.65 -7.95
N GLU A 49 20.72 1.54 -7.92
CA GLU A 49 20.67 2.73 -7.07
C GLU A 49 19.94 2.51 -5.74
N LEU A 50 19.17 1.42 -5.60
CA LEU A 50 18.42 1.09 -4.39
C LEU A 50 19.30 0.56 -3.23
N LYS A 51 20.60 0.89 -3.23
CA LYS A 51 21.53 0.55 -2.18
C LYS A 51 21.91 1.79 -1.37
N GLY A 52 21.85 1.68 -0.05
CA GLY A 52 22.33 2.74 0.83
C GLY A 52 21.27 3.38 1.69
N ASP A 53 21.25 4.71 1.76
CA ASP A 53 20.39 5.46 2.67
C ASP A 53 18.90 5.25 2.37
N PRO A 54 18.10 4.85 3.38
CA PRO A 54 16.64 4.69 3.22
C PRO A 54 15.91 5.93 2.71
N ILE A 55 16.41 7.12 3.00
CA ILE A 55 15.81 8.37 2.53
C ILE A 55 15.96 8.45 1.01
N ARG A 56 17.18 8.29 0.50
CA ARG A 56 17.46 8.32 -0.94
C ARG A 56 16.69 7.25 -1.69
N VAL A 57 16.63 6.03 -1.13
CA VAL A 57 15.83 4.92 -1.71
C VAL A 57 14.35 5.30 -1.78
N SER A 58 13.81 5.94 -0.75
CA SER A 58 12.40 6.35 -0.75
C SER A 58 12.08 7.44 -1.77
N GLU A 59 13.00 8.37 -2.01
CA GLU A 59 12.89 9.40 -3.05
C GLU A 59 12.83 8.78 -4.44
N LEU A 60 13.79 7.92 -4.76
CA LEU A 60 13.85 7.21 -6.04
C LEU A 60 12.58 6.39 -6.30
N LEU A 61 12.10 5.66 -5.30
CA LEU A 61 10.86 4.89 -5.41
C LEU A 61 9.64 5.79 -5.62
N THR A 62 9.58 6.93 -4.94
CA THR A 62 8.46 7.87 -5.08
C THR A 62 8.47 8.52 -6.47
N GLU A 63 9.61 8.95 -6.97
CA GLU A 63 9.78 9.49 -8.32
C GLU A 63 9.39 8.45 -9.38
N PHE A 64 9.84 7.22 -9.20
CA PHE A 64 9.50 6.11 -10.09
C PHE A 64 8.00 5.84 -10.12
N LEU A 65 7.33 5.77 -8.96
CA LEU A 65 5.89 5.57 -8.87
C LEU A 65 5.08 6.75 -9.42
N ALA A 66 5.57 7.96 -9.28
CA ALA A 66 4.92 9.16 -9.83
C ALA A 66 4.99 9.18 -11.37
N SER A 67 6.10 8.72 -11.94
CA SER A 67 6.33 8.70 -13.39
C SER A 67 5.66 7.52 -14.09
N ASN A 68 5.36 6.44 -13.36
CA ASN A 68 4.83 5.19 -13.91
C ASN A 68 3.51 4.82 -13.23
N ARG A 69 2.39 5.10 -13.89
CA ARG A 69 1.05 4.74 -13.37
C ARG A 69 0.65 3.32 -13.77
N GLY A 70 -0.10 2.66 -12.89
CA GLY A 70 -0.66 1.33 -13.17
C GLY A 70 0.38 0.22 -13.20
N ILE A 71 1.46 0.35 -12.44
CA ILE A 71 2.52 -0.65 -12.33
C ILE A 71 2.46 -1.39 -10.99
N THR A 72 3.06 -2.59 -10.96
CA THR A 72 3.34 -3.34 -9.74
C THR A 72 4.83 -3.33 -9.46
N LEU A 73 5.22 -2.85 -8.28
CA LEU A 73 6.60 -2.85 -7.81
C LEU A 73 6.75 -3.82 -6.64
N ALA A 74 7.55 -4.87 -6.83
CA ALA A 74 7.86 -5.83 -5.77
C ALA A 74 9.13 -5.42 -5.03
N LEU A 75 9.02 -5.05 -3.75
CA LEU A 75 10.14 -4.71 -2.89
C LEU A 75 10.50 -5.90 -1.99
N GLN A 76 11.62 -6.55 -2.29
CA GLN A 76 12.13 -7.69 -1.54
C GLN A 76 13.34 -7.31 -0.70
N GLY A 77 13.50 -7.94 0.44
CA GLY A 77 14.69 -7.81 1.31
C GLY A 77 14.54 -8.64 2.57
N PRO A 78 15.66 -9.08 3.18
CA PRO A 78 15.65 -9.82 4.45
C PRO A 78 14.99 -9.02 5.59
N PRO A 79 14.63 -9.65 6.71
CA PRO A 79 14.27 -8.96 7.94
C PRO A 79 15.38 -7.97 8.36
N GLY A 80 14.98 -6.81 8.89
CA GLY A 80 15.95 -5.80 9.37
C GLY A 80 16.53 -4.86 8.30
N THR A 81 16.29 -5.07 7.01
CA THR A 81 16.84 -4.22 5.93
C THR A 81 16.15 -2.86 5.74
N GLY A 82 15.32 -2.44 6.67
CA GLY A 82 14.68 -1.13 6.62
C GLY A 82 13.46 -1.00 5.70
N LYS A 83 12.92 -2.10 5.12
CA LYS A 83 11.74 -2.05 4.22
C LYS A 83 10.59 -1.19 4.76
N SER A 84 10.19 -1.43 6.00
CA SER A 84 9.10 -0.65 6.60
C SER A 84 9.47 0.82 6.82
N THR A 85 10.75 1.16 6.91
CA THR A 85 11.23 2.56 7.00
C THR A 85 11.06 3.22 5.65
N VAL A 86 11.60 2.60 4.61
CA VAL A 86 11.46 3.08 3.22
C VAL A 86 9.99 3.21 2.85
N THR A 87 9.18 2.17 3.12
CA THR A 87 7.72 2.21 2.83
C THR A 87 7.03 3.36 3.55
N GLY A 88 7.35 3.60 4.84
CA GLY A 88 6.78 4.72 5.59
C GLY A 88 7.14 6.08 4.98
N GLN A 89 8.36 6.24 4.49
CA GLN A 89 8.81 7.46 3.82
C GLN A 89 8.15 7.64 2.44
N VAL A 90 8.05 6.58 1.64
CA VAL A 90 7.32 6.61 0.36
C VAL A 90 5.86 7.01 0.59
N ILE A 91 5.20 6.43 1.60
CA ILE A 91 3.83 6.80 1.97
C ILE A 91 3.74 8.29 2.28
N ALA A 92 4.65 8.83 3.11
CA ALA A 92 4.63 10.23 3.49
C ALA A 92 4.87 11.16 2.29
N GLN A 93 5.76 10.80 1.38
CA GLN A 93 6.03 11.58 0.17
C GLN A 93 4.84 11.55 -0.80
N LEU A 94 4.21 10.39 -1.02
CA LEU A 94 3.00 10.29 -1.84
C LEU A 94 1.85 11.09 -1.23
N ALA A 95 1.68 11.00 0.09
CA ALA A 95 0.69 11.76 0.82
C ALA A 95 0.92 13.28 0.71
N LYS A 96 2.18 13.72 0.77
CA LYS A 96 2.56 15.13 0.54
C LYS A 96 2.18 15.62 -0.86
N GLN A 97 2.18 14.73 -1.83
CA GLN A 97 1.72 14.99 -3.21
C GLN A 97 0.18 14.90 -3.36
N GLY A 98 -0.57 14.73 -2.26
CA GLY A 98 -2.03 14.59 -2.27
C GLY A 98 -2.53 13.22 -2.74
N GLN A 99 -1.65 12.23 -2.82
CA GLN A 99 -2.04 10.88 -3.21
C GLN A 99 -2.70 10.13 -2.04
N ARG A 100 -3.72 9.33 -2.35
CA ARG A 100 -4.32 8.39 -1.40
C ARG A 100 -3.56 7.08 -1.42
N VAL A 101 -3.18 6.58 -0.26
CA VAL A 101 -2.40 5.35 -0.13
C VAL A 101 -3.20 4.32 0.66
N ALA A 102 -3.38 3.12 0.11
CA ALA A 102 -3.96 1.99 0.79
C ALA A 102 -2.88 0.99 1.20
N ILE A 103 -3.00 0.45 2.42
CA ILE A 103 -2.10 -0.57 2.95
C ILE A 103 -2.93 -1.81 3.25
N SER A 104 -2.51 -2.96 2.75
CA SER A 104 -3.16 -4.25 3.01
C SER A 104 -2.13 -5.30 3.43
N SER A 105 -2.55 -6.21 4.30
CA SER A 105 -1.74 -7.35 4.72
C SER A 105 -2.65 -8.44 5.32
N ASN A 106 -2.18 -9.66 5.30
CA ASN A 106 -2.79 -10.78 6.03
C ASN A 106 -2.48 -10.77 7.54
N SER A 107 -1.72 -9.79 8.04
CA SER A 107 -1.33 -9.66 9.45
C SER A 107 -1.73 -8.30 10.00
N HIS A 108 -2.66 -8.29 10.95
CA HIS A 108 -3.02 -7.06 11.68
C HIS A 108 -1.83 -6.41 12.38
N ALA A 109 -0.90 -7.20 12.91
CA ALA A 109 0.31 -6.67 13.56
C ALA A 109 1.20 -5.93 12.54
N ALA A 110 1.38 -6.47 11.33
CA ALA A 110 2.15 -5.81 10.29
C ALA A 110 1.50 -4.49 9.85
N ILE A 111 0.18 -4.50 9.65
CA ILE A 111 -0.59 -3.28 9.33
C ILE A 111 -0.41 -2.24 10.43
N ASN A 112 -0.64 -2.61 11.69
CA ASN A 112 -0.57 -1.71 12.82
C ASN A 112 0.82 -1.06 12.96
N ASN A 113 1.88 -1.84 12.76
CA ASN A 113 3.24 -1.35 12.80
C ASN A 113 3.53 -0.35 11.67
N LEU A 114 3.09 -0.67 10.46
CA LEU A 114 3.32 0.21 9.31
C LEU A 114 2.48 1.49 9.41
N LEU A 115 1.23 1.42 9.90
CA LEU A 115 0.40 2.60 10.12
C LEU A 115 0.99 3.56 11.13
N LYS A 116 1.43 3.04 12.30
CA LYS A 116 2.09 3.86 13.32
C LYS A 116 3.33 4.54 12.76
N LYS A 117 4.10 3.81 11.95
CA LYS A 117 5.30 4.34 11.31
C LYS A 117 4.95 5.40 10.27
N ALA A 118 4.02 5.11 9.37
CA ALA A 118 3.55 6.06 8.36
C ALA A 118 3.02 7.34 9.01
N LYS A 119 2.19 7.22 10.06
CA LYS A 119 1.69 8.39 10.80
C LYS A 119 2.81 9.25 11.36
N ARG A 120 3.82 8.64 12.00
CA ARG A 120 4.97 9.36 12.54
C ARG A 120 5.72 10.07 11.43
N THR A 121 6.06 9.33 10.35
CA THR A 121 6.81 9.89 9.22
C THR A 121 6.03 11.02 8.53
N CYS A 122 4.71 10.91 8.39
CA CYS A 122 3.87 12.00 7.88
C CYS A 122 3.92 13.23 8.78
N ALA A 123 3.85 13.04 10.10
CA ALA A 123 3.93 14.15 11.06
C ALA A 123 5.31 14.84 10.98
N ASP A 124 6.40 14.07 10.96
CA ASP A 124 7.76 14.57 10.84
C ASP A 124 7.99 15.35 9.52
N ALA A 125 7.31 14.91 8.45
CA ALA A 125 7.33 15.57 7.14
C ALA A 125 6.35 16.74 7.00
N GLY A 126 5.62 17.10 8.06
CA GLY A 126 4.61 18.17 8.04
C GLY A 126 3.41 17.87 7.15
N VAL A 127 3.16 16.61 6.84
CA VAL A 127 2.02 16.19 6.01
C VAL A 127 0.74 16.23 6.84
N ARG A 128 -0.20 17.05 6.40
CA ARG A 128 -1.56 17.10 6.97
C ARG A 128 -2.41 16.05 6.29
N GLY A 129 -2.80 15.01 7.01
CA GLY A 129 -3.67 13.96 6.49
C GLY A 129 -4.16 13.03 7.59
N GLN A 130 -5.26 12.35 7.34
CA GLN A 130 -5.80 11.38 8.28
C GLN A 130 -5.24 10.00 7.96
N VAL A 131 -4.70 9.36 9.00
CA VAL A 131 -4.34 7.94 8.97
C VAL A 131 -5.47 7.19 9.66
N VAL A 132 -6.14 6.32 8.92
CA VAL A 132 -7.25 5.53 9.43
C VAL A 132 -6.98 4.05 9.26
N LYS A 133 -7.53 3.26 10.15
CA LYS A 133 -7.55 1.80 10.04
C LYS A 133 -8.98 1.34 9.81
N CYS A 134 -9.18 0.47 8.84
CA CYS A 134 -10.46 -0.21 8.64
C CYS A 134 -10.46 -1.53 9.42
N SER A 135 -11.37 -1.68 10.38
CA SER A 135 -11.50 -2.90 11.19
C SER A 135 -12.90 -3.03 11.76
N ASN A 136 -13.38 -4.28 11.85
CA ASN A 136 -14.65 -4.59 12.54
C ASN A 136 -14.51 -4.63 14.07
N SER A 137 -13.29 -4.66 14.60
CA SER A 137 -13.00 -4.70 16.04
C SER A 137 -12.47 -3.37 16.55
N LYS A 138 -12.78 -3.05 17.80
CA LYS A 138 -12.15 -1.92 18.48
C LYS A 138 -10.69 -2.26 18.75
N GLU A 139 -9.79 -1.34 18.41
CA GLU A 139 -8.36 -1.48 18.62
C GLU A 139 -7.81 -0.29 19.43
N GLU A 140 -7.82 -0.44 20.75
CA GLU A 140 -7.33 0.60 21.68
C GLU A 140 -5.89 1.03 21.37
N ALA A 141 -5.04 0.08 20.95
CA ALA A 141 -3.66 0.38 20.59
C ALA A 141 -3.53 1.31 19.36
N MET A 142 -4.54 1.37 18.51
CA MET A 142 -4.60 2.32 17.39
C MET A 142 -5.13 3.67 17.83
N ALA A 143 -6.20 3.67 18.65
CA ALA A 143 -6.74 4.89 19.24
C ALA A 143 -5.67 5.63 20.07
N ASN A 144 -4.92 4.91 20.92
CA ASN A 144 -3.81 5.46 21.70
C ASN A 144 -2.68 6.04 20.82
N ALA A 145 -2.50 5.51 19.61
CA ALA A 145 -1.59 6.07 18.61
C ALA A 145 -2.22 7.24 17.84
N GLY A 146 -3.45 7.63 18.16
CA GLY A 146 -4.22 8.68 17.48
C GLY A 146 -4.61 8.30 16.04
N ILE A 147 -4.73 7.00 15.76
CA ILE A 147 -5.20 6.46 14.49
C ILE A 147 -6.67 6.10 14.65
N ALA A 148 -7.54 6.74 13.86
CA ALA A 148 -8.96 6.43 13.88
C ALA A 148 -9.21 5.02 13.35
N VAL A 149 -10.12 4.28 14.01
CA VAL A 149 -10.57 2.98 13.56
C VAL A 149 -12.00 3.11 13.03
N LEU A 150 -12.18 2.85 11.75
CA LEU A 150 -13.46 2.94 11.06
C LEU A 150 -13.91 1.53 10.65
N LYS A 151 -15.22 1.32 10.62
CA LYS A 151 -15.79 0.09 10.07
C LYS A 151 -15.76 0.12 8.54
N PRO A 152 -15.71 -1.05 7.87
CA PRO A 152 -15.97 -1.12 6.44
C PRO A 152 -17.32 -0.44 6.13
N GLY A 153 -17.39 0.41 5.14
CA GLY A 153 -18.58 1.21 4.81
C GLY A 153 -18.69 2.58 5.50
N GLN A 154 -17.82 2.88 6.48
CA GLN A 154 -17.66 4.23 7.03
C GLN A 154 -16.54 5.02 6.35
N LEU A 155 -15.94 4.41 5.35
CA LEU A 155 -14.89 5.04 4.56
C LEU A 155 -15.57 6.00 3.57
N ASP A 156 -15.45 7.27 3.82
CA ASP A 156 -15.93 8.35 2.96
C ASP A 156 -14.85 8.72 1.93
N GLU A 157 -15.29 9.15 0.74
CA GLU A 157 -14.40 9.64 -0.31
C GLU A 157 -13.58 10.88 0.11
N SER A 158 -14.05 11.59 1.14
CA SER A 158 -13.34 12.73 1.73
C SER A 158 -12.08 12.34 2.51
N LEU A 159 -11.90 11.07 2.85
CA LEU A 159 -10.70 10.58 3.54
C LEU A 159 -9.50 10.59 2.60
N SER A 160 -8.74 11.64 2.69
CA SER A 160 -7.63 11.92 1.77
C SER A 160 -6.39 11.05 2.00
N LEU A 161 -6.35 10.17 3.00
CA LEU A 161 -5.12 9.42 3.31
C LEU A 161 -5.35 8.07 3.99
N ILE A 162 -4.76 7.06 3.44
CA ILE A 162 -4.49 5.71 3.96
C ILE A 162 -5.73 4.93 4.37
N HIS A 163 -6.22 4.17 3.42
CA HIS A 163 -7.18 3.09 3.63
C HIS A 163 -6.45 1.76 3.80
N ILE A 164 -6.95 0.95 4.73
CA ILE A 164 -6.54 -0.44 4.88
C ILE A 164 -7.74 -1.33 4.83
#